data_1bc94c040033ff17012655f2b975bd2f
#
_entry.id   1bc94c040033ff17012655f2b975bd2f
#
_cell.length_a   1.000
_cell.length_b   1.000
_cell.length_c   1.000
_cell.angle_alpha   90.00
_cell.angle_beta   90.00
_cell.angle_gamma   90.00
#
_symmetry.space_group_name_H-M   'P 1'
#
loop_
_entity.id
_entity.type
_entity.pdbx_description
1 polymer ?
#
loop_
_entity_poly.entity_id
_entity_poly.type
_entity_poly.pdbx_seq_one_letter_code
_entity_poly.pdbx_strand_id
1 'polypeptide(L)'
;MRRGVMGSVSVTLVLVLAATSGACSRLSPDESRAVDGDFTIVETGIPELQTALASGRVTSRQLVSAYLARIATYEDRLNAIITVNPRALEEADRLDQERAAGRVRGPLHGIPIALKDNIQTTDIRTTGGALAFRDLMPPYDATLTTLLREGGAIIIAKTVLTELAHWTAGAPTPMVANYTAVAGFAYNPYDPRMDPRPGFFDGRPVIATGGSSSGSGTAASFWAASVGSDTGGSIVSPSNQNMLVGIRPTLGRISRYGVIPITADHDTAGPMARTVADTAILMGALEGAAPDPNDAATTVCTPPANRDYTAFLDAGALKGARIGIPRAFYYDPVTVPGDARPRGGLNAAQTQLMADAIALLKAQGAEVVDPVEIPSLVAQDPGSNFLLFEYCQGAEHNRAGDANCTVNFKYGMKRDFNAWLASLGAAAPVTSLTELREWNRAHADAGAMRFGQSRLDISDEMDVERDRARNEADMAKDSRLSRAEGLDAVLEGHKLDAILTPGSSGANMAARANYPIITVPFGLVPNTPTPPFPDGFNARPMPFGVAFTGRACAEPRLIALAYAFERASRRRVAPPME
;
A
#
# COMPACT_ATOMS: atom_id res chain seq x y z
N MET A 1 0.60 -7.23 84.48
CA MET A 1 -0.34 -8.29 84.92
C MET A 1 -1.57 -8.26 83.98
N ARG A 2 -2.00 -9.44 83.62
CA ARG A 2 -3.23 -9.81 82.85
C ARG A 2 -3.23 -9.57 81.36
N ARG A 3 -3.11 -10.72 80.68
CA ARG A 3 -3.38 -11.02 79.29
C ARG A 3 -4.89 -10.91 79.00
N GLY A 4 -5.25 -10.32 77.83
CA GLY A 4 -6.57 -10.39 77.26
C GLY A 4 -6.46 -10.97 75.85
N VAL A 5 -7.07 -12.14 75.70
CA VAL A 5 -7.17 -12.90 74.41
C VAL A 5 -8.24 -12.25 73.55
N MET A 6 -7.91 -11.88 72.32
CA MET A 6 -8.90 -11.50 71.33
C MET A 6 -8.92 -12.57 70.26
N GLY A 7 -10.07 -13.24 70.14
CA GLY A 7 -10.31 -14.25 69.11
C GLY A 7 -10.51 -13.66 67.73
N SER A 8 -9.86 -14.26 66.76
CA SER A 8 -10.03 -13.96 65.33
C SER A 8 -11.30 -14.61 64.81
N VAL A 9 -12.22 -13.81 64.28
CA VAL A 9 -13.35 -14.29 63.47
C VAL A 9 -12.90 -14.26 62.00
N SER A 10 -12.64 -15.44 61.45
CA SER A 10 -12.41 -15.59 60.01
C SER A 10 -13.75 -15.53 59.27
N VAL A 11 -13.97 -14.48 58.52
CA VAL A 11 -15.06 -14.40 57.52
C VAL A 11 -14.52 -14.95 56.19
N THR A 12 -14.92 -16.15 55.83
CA THR A 12 -14.61 -16.75 54.54
C THR A 12 -15.54 -16.16 53.48
N LEU A 13 -15.01 -15.23 52.70
CA LEU A 13 -15.70 -14.68 51.54
C LEU A 13 -15.54 -15.66 50.37
N VAL A 14 -16.58 -16.40 50.03
CA VAL A 14 -16.63 -17.26 48.84
C VAL A 14 -16.90 -16.33 47.64
N LEU A 15 -15.83 -16.00 46.88
CA LEU A 15 -15.96 -15.40 45.55
C LEU A 15 -16.35 -16.49 44.55
N VAL A 16 -17.59 -16.45 44.10
CA VAL A 16 -18.01 -17.21 42.91
C VAL A 16 -17.53 -16.43 41.69
N LEU A 17 -16.35 -16.81 41.17
CA LEU A 17 -15.95 -16.39 39.81
C LEU A 17 -16.83 -17.17 38.80
N ALA A 18 -17.82 -16.47 38.23
CA ALA A 18 -18.44 -16.93 36.99
C ALA A 18 -17.44 -16.72 35.84
N ALA A 19 -16.67 -17.76 35.53
CA ALA A 19 -15.87 -17.83 34.33
C ALA A 19 -16.80 -17.97 33.12
N THR A 20 -17.14 -16.88 32.47
CA THR A 20 -17.65 -16.91 31.09
C THR A 20 -16.44 -17.20 30.19
N SER A 21 -16.08 -18.46 30.05
CA SER A 21 -15.20 -18.94 29.00
C SER A 21 -15.95 -18.77 27.68
N GLY A 22 -15.73 -17.63 27.01
CA GLY A 22 -15.98 -17.49 25.58
C GLY A 22 -15.05 -18.47 24.88
N ALA A 23 -15.60 -19.62 24.49
CA ALA A 23 -14.92 -20.58 23.67
C ALA A 23 -14.64 -19.97 22.29
N CYS A 24 -13.46 -19.37 22.12
CA CYS A 24 -12.85 -19.30 20.80
C CYS A 24 -12.53 -20.76 20.42
N SER A 25 -13.45 -21.41 19.74
CA SER A 25 -13.17 -22.70 19.11
C SER A 25 -12.05 -22.46 18.09
N ARG A 26 -10.87 -22.97 18.39
CA ARG A 26 -9.77 -23.05 17.41
C ARG A 26 -10.26 -23.98 16.31
N LEU A 27 -10.49 -23.39 15.12
CA LEU A 27 -10.75 -24.16 13.90
C LEU A 27 -9.53 -25.06 13.65
N SER A 28 -9.75 -26.29 13.24
CA SER A 28 -8.65 -27.21 12.98
C SER A 28 -7.84 -26.77 11.76
N PRO A 29 -6.53 -27.06 11.68
CA PRO A 29 -5.69 -26.76 10.52
C PRO A 29 -6.22 -27.35 9.20
N ASP A 30 -7.03 -28.40 9.26
CA ASP A 30 -7.65 -29.04 8.10
C ASP A 30 -8.80 -28.21 7.51
N GLU A 31 -9.50 -27.40 8.31
CA GLU A 31 -10.58 -26.52 7.82
C GLU A 31 -10.06 -25.33 7.00
N SER A 32 -8.76 -25.01 7.09
CA SER A 32 -8.12 -23.95 6.29
C SER A 32 -7.74 -24.39 4.87
N ARG A 33 -7.77 -25.70 4.57
CA ARG A 33 -7.31 -26.28 3.29
C ARG A 33 -8.43 -26.64 2.31
N ALA A 34 -9.61 -26.96 2.78
CA ALA A 34 -10.66 -27.52 1.93
C ALA A 34 -12.00 -26.82 2.14
N VAL A 35 -12.42 -26.11 1.13
CA VAL A 35 -13.83 -25.84 0.89
C VAL A 35 -14.29 -26.95 -0.06
N ASP A 36 -14.96 -27.95 0.46
CA ASP A 36 -15.45 -29.13 -0.27
C ASP A 36 -14.38 -29.91 -1.09
N GLY A 37 -13.72 -30.85 -0.46
CA GLY A 37 -12.88 -31.92 -1.04
C GLY A 37 -11.59 -31.54 -1.77
N ASP A 38 -11.60 -30.59 -2.73
CA ASP A 38 -10.46 -30.26 -3.59
C ASP A 38 -10.32 -28.76 -3.92
N PHE A 39 -11.16 -27.86 -3.37
CA PHE A 39 -11.05 -26.43 -3.65
C PHE A 39 -10.11 -25.73 -2.66
N THR A 40 -9.14 -24.98 -3.16
CA THR A 40 -8.22 -24.16 -2.34
C THR A 40 -8.40 -22.67 -2.64
N ILE A 41 -8.31 -21.86 -1.58
CA ILE A 41 -8.22 -20.40 -1.70
C ILE A 41 -6.78 -19.90 -1.91
N VAL A 42 -5.78 -20.76 -1.69
CA VAL A 42 -4.37 -20.39 -1.78
C VAL A 42 -3.99 -20.21 -3.24
N GLU A 43 -3.44 -19.03 -3.56
CA GLU A 43 -3.07 -18.61 -4.91
C GLU A 43 -4.24 -18.58 -5.93
N THR A 44 -5.49 -18.73 -5.49
CA THR A 44 -6.67 -18.70 -6.37
C THR A 44 -7.08 -17.26 -6.65
N GLY A 45 -7.22 -16.90 -7.94
CA GLY A 45 -7.59 -15.57 -8.40
C GLY A 45 -9.10 -15.31 -8.36
N ILE A 46 -9.48 -14.05 -8.53
CA ILE A 46 -10.90 -13.63 -8.53
C ILE A 46 -11.72 -14.34 -9.63
N PRO A 47 -11.23 -14.53 -10.88
CA PRO A 47 -11.97 -15.23 -11.90
C PRO A 47 -12.31 -16.67 -11.53
N GLU A 48 -11.36 -17.40 -10.93
CA GLU A 48 -11.54 -18.78 -10.48
C GLU A 48 -12.51 -18.85 -9.28
N LEU A 49 -12.40 -17.90 -8.33
CA LEU A 49 -13.32 -17.78 -7.21
C LEU A 49 -14.75 -17.52 -7.71
N GLN A 50 -14.93 -16.62 -8.68
CA GLN A 50 -16.24 -16.35 -9.28
C GLN A 50 -16.81 -17.56 -10.04
N THR A 51 -15.96 -18.30 -10.74
CA THR A 51 -16.37 -19.55 -11.41
C THR A 51 -16.86 -20.58 -10.39
N ALA A 52 -16.16 -20.73 -9.26
CA ALA A 52 -16.57 -21.65 -8.20
C ALA A 52 -17.88 -21.21 -7.52
N LEU A 53 -18.06 -19.92 -7.28
CA LEU A 53 -19.31 -19.36 -6.74
C LEU A 53 -20.50 -19.53 -7.72
N ALA A 54 -20.27 -19.27 -9.00
CA ALA A 54 -21.31 -19.37 -10.03
C ALA A 54 -21.76 -20.81 -10.28
N SER A 55 -20.85 -21.77 -10.17
CA SER A 55 -21.15 -23.21 -10.28
C SER A 55 -21.76 -23.82 -9.01
N GLY A 56 -21.81 -23.07 -7.91
CA GLY A 56 -22.23 -23.59 -6.60
C GLY A 56 -21.23 -24.55 -5.94
N ARG A 57 -20.00 -24.61 -6.45
CA ARG A 57 -18.92 -25.41 -5.84
C ARG A 57 -18.53 -24.89 -4.45
N VAL A 58 -18.63 -23.57 -4.27
CA VAL A 58 -18.42 -22.89 -3.00
C VAL A 58 -19.46 -21.79 -2.82
N THR A 59 -19.73 -21.39 -1.56
CA THR A 59 -20.52 -20.22 -1.21
C THR A 59 -19.61 -19.09 -0.75
N SER A 60 -20.11 -17.85 -0.73
CA SER A 60 -19.37 -16.70 -0.18
C SER A 60 -19.02 -16.92 1.29
N ARG A 61 -19.96 -17.52 2.07
CA ARG A 61 -19.73 -17.88 3.46
C ARG A 61 -18.56 -18.87 3.62
N GLN A 62 -18.50 -19.90 2.76
CA GLN A 62 -17.41 -20.86 2.78
C GLN A 62 -16.07 -20.19 2.43
N LEU A 63 -16.02 -19.30 1.43
CA LEU A 63 -14.82 -18.54 1.10
C LEU A 63 -14.36 -17.68 2.27
N VAL A 64 -15.25 -16.90 2.89
CA VAL A 64 -14.92 -16.07 4.06
C VAL A 64 -14.41 -16.95 5.20
N SER A 65 -15.07 -18.08 5.49
CA SER A 65 -14.62 -19.02 6.53
C SER A 65 -13.22 -19.55 6.27
N ALA A 66 -12.91 -19.93 5.03
CA ALA A 66 -11.59 -20.44 4.65
C ALA A 66 -10.50 -19.36 4.80
N TYR A 67 -10.77 -18.11 4.40
CA TYR A 67 -9.84 -16.99 4.60
C TYR A 67 -9.66 -16.67 6.09
N LEU A 68 -10.73 -16.64 6.89
CA LEU A 68 -10.63 -16.42 8.34
C LEU A 68 -9.83 -17.52 9.04
N ALA A 69 -10.01 -18.78 8.65
CA ALA A 69 -9.22 -19.90 9.16
C ALA A 69 -7.72 -19.73 8.83
N ARG A 70 -7.41 -19.31 7.60
CA ARG A 70 -6.04 -19.02 7.19
C ARG A 70 -5.43 -17.84 7.95
N ILE A 71 -6.18 -16.76 8.15
CA ILE A 71 -5.78 -15.63 9.02
C ILE A 71 -5.46 -16.16 10.42
N ALA A 72 -6.36 -16.93 11.05
CA ALA A 72 -6.17 -17.47 12.39
C ALA A 72 -4.92 -18.38 12.50
N THR A 73 -4.50 -19.00 11.39
CA THR A 73 -3.34 -19.88 11.36
C THR A 73 -2.00 -19.14 11.28
N TYR A 74 -1.96 -18.01 10.56
CA TYR A 74 -0.69 -17.40 10.18
C TYR A 74 -0.53 -15.93 10.61
N GLU A 75 -1.57 -15.27 11.11
CA GLU A 75 -1.51 -13.84 11.47
C GLU A 75 -0.54 -13.56 12.61
N ASP A 76 -0.40 -14.48 13.57
CA ASP A 76 0.58 -14.37 14.66
C ASP A 76 2.04 -14.24 14.15
N ARG A 77 2.31 -14.69 12.92
CA ARG A 77 3.62 -14.61 12.27
C ARG A 77 3.79 -13.36 11.42
N LEU A 78 2.67 -12.80 10.91
CA LEU A 78 2.71 -11.71 9.93
C LEU A 78 2.30 -10.37 10.51
N ASN A 79 1.41 -10.35 11.50
CA ASN A 79 0.85 -9.13 12.08
C ASN A 79 0.43 -8.12 10.99
N ALA A 80 -0.31 -8.63 9.98
CA ALA A 80 -0.72 -7.84 8.81
C ALA A 80 -2.04 -7.11 9.01
N ILE A 81 -2.77 -7.41 10.10
CA ILE A 81 -4.16 -6.97 10.32
C ILE A 81 -4.26 -6.12 11.59
N ILE A 82 -4.98 -4.99 11.48
CA ILE A 82 -5.38 -4.18 12.65
C ILE A 82 -6.75 -4.68 13.16
N THR A 83 -7.70 -4.92 12.24
CA THR A 83 -9.06 -5.33 12.62
C THR A 83 -9.61 -6.30 11.59
N VAL A 84 -10.07 -7.46 12.03
CA VAL A 84 -10.89 -8.38 11.24
C VAL A 84 -12.34 -7.92 11.32
N ASN A 85 -13.07 -7.95 10.20
CA ASN A 85 -14.49 -7.60 10.19
C ASN A 85 -15.33 -8.64 10.94
N PRO A 86 -15.95 -8.31 12.08
CA PRO A 86 -16.75 -9.25 12.85
C PRO A 86 -18.03 -9.68 12.13
N ARG A 87 -18.47 -8.94 11.10
CA ARG A 87 -19.69 -9.21 10.35
C ARG A 87 -19.44 -9.85 8.98
N ALA A 88 -18.20 -10.22 8.65
CA ALA A 88 -17.86 -10.75 7.32
C ALA A 88 -18.68 -12.01 6.96
N LEU A 89 -18.96 -12.89 7.90
CA LEU A 89 -19.81 -14.08 7.68
C LEU A 89 -21.28 -13.72 7.47
N GLU A 90 -21.81 -12.74 8.19
CA GLU A 90 -23.18 -12.24 8.01
C GLU A 90 -23.36 -11.59 6.63
N GLU A 91 -22.38 -10.78 6.21
CA GLU A 91 -22.35 -10.19 4.88
C GLU A 91 -22.30 -11.24 3.78
N ALA A 92 -21.50 -12.30 3.99
CA ALA A 92 -21.40 -13.42 3.06
C ALA A 92 -22.73 -14.17 2.91
N ASP A 93 -23.41 -14.46 4.02
CA ASP A 93 -24.76 -15.09 4.01
C ASP A 93 -25.76 -14.27 3.20
N ARG A 94 -25.77 -12.95 3.36
CA ARG A 94 -26.65 -12.06 2.61
C ARG A 94 -26.36 -12.09 1.12
N LEU A 95 -25.07 -12.09 0.73
CA LEU A 95 -24.67 -12.14 -0.68
C LEU A 95 -24.96 -13.53 -1.30
N ASP A 96 -24.84 -14.61 -0.53
CA ASP A 96 -25.23 -15.95 -0.99
C ASP A 96 -26.76 -16.02 -1.24
N GLN A 97 -27.58 -15.40 -0.38
CA GLN A 97 -29.04 -15.27 -0.60
C GLN A 97 -29.36 -14.43 -1.85
N GLU A 98 -28.64 -13.33 -2.07
CA GLU A 98 -28.79 -12.53 -3.28
C GLU A 98 -28.46 -13.34 -4.54
N ARG A 99 -27.35 -14.09 -4.54
CA ARG A 99 -26.93 -14.97 -5.64
C ARG A 99 -27.98 -16.06 -5.91
N ALA A 100 -28.48 -16.71 -4.87
CA ALA A 100 -29.53 -17.72 -4.98
C ALA A 100 -30.83 -17.14 -5.59
N ALA A 101 -31.10 -15.87 -5.37
CA ALA A 101 -32.23 -15.14 -5.98
C ALA A 101 -31.90 -14.55 -7.37
N GLY A 102 -30.77 -14.92 -7.98
CA GLY A 102 -30.35 -14.46 -9.31
C GLY A 102 -29.79 -13.02 -9.34
N ARG A 103 -29.55 -12.41 -8.19
CA ARG A 103 -29.00 -11.03 -8.08
C ARG A 103 -27.50 -11.06 -7.81
N VAL A 104 -26.70 -11.06 -8.87
CA VAL A 104 -25.26 -10.92 -8.80
C VAL A 104 -24.90 -9.48 -9.15
N ARG A 105 -24.25 -8.76 -8.22
CA ARG A 105 -23.98 -7.32 -8.34
C ARG A 105 -22.82 -6.99 -9.30
N GLY A 106 -21.85 -7.90 -9.43
CA GLY A 106 -20.66 -7.68 -10.27
C GLY A 106 -19.56 -8.73 -10.01
N PRO A 107 -18.38 -8.53 -10.59
CA PRO A 107 -17.28 -9.50 -10.50
C PRO A 107 -16.69 -9.67 -9.08
N LEU A 108 -17.01 -8.78 -8.15
CA LEU A 108 -16.61 -8.89 -6.74
C LEU A 108 -17.71 -9.43 -5.83
N HIS A 109 -18.87 -9.82 -6.36
CA HIS A 109 -19.99 -10.30 -5.54
C HIS A 109 -19.61 -11.56 -4.73
N GLY A 110 -19.52 -11.40 -3.40
CA GLY A 110 -19.14 -12.47 -2.47
C GLY A 110 -17.62 -12.70 -2.34
N ILE A 111 -16.80 -11.82 -2.89
CA ILE A 111 -15.33 -11.92 -2.84
C ILE A 111 -14.78 -11.11 -1.64
N PRO A 112 -13.99 -11.74 -0.75
CA PRO A 112 -13.32 -11.05 0.36
C PRO A 112 -12.17 -10.16 -0.10
N ILE A 113 -12.24 -8.88 0.27
CA ILE A 113 -11.25 -7.83 -0.05
C ILE A 113 -10.79 -7.18 1.26
N ALA A 114 -9.49 -6.88 1.40
CA ALA A 114 -8.98 -6.11 2.53
C ALA A 114 -8.70 -4.64 2.15
N LEU A 115 -8.82 -3.74 3.13
CA LEU A 115 -8.53 -2.32 2.97
C LEU A 115 -7.39 -1.90 3.88
N LYS A 116 -6.45 -1.11 3.36
CA LYS A 116 -5.48 -0.40 4.18
C LYS A 116 -6.19 0.45 5.22
N ASP A 117 -5.70 0.48 6.46
CA ASP A 117 -6.44 1.07 7.57
C ASP A 117 -6.46 2.60 7.62
N ASN A 118 -6.12 3.26 6.54
CA ASN A 118 -6.42 4.66 6.31
C ASN A 118 -7.64 4.89 5.39
N ILE A 119 -8.33 3.83 4.94
CA ILE A 119 -9.53 3.88 4.11
C ILE A 119 -10.75 3.70 5.03
N GLN A 120 -11.64 4.69 5.06
CA GLN A 120 -12.77 4.74 5.98
C GLN A 120 -13.84 3.68 5.69
N THR A 121 -14.36 3.14 6.79
CA THR A 121 -15.51 2.24 6.86
C THR A 121 -16.38 2.63 8.05
N THR A 122 -17.71 2.61 7.91
CA THR A 122 -18.65 2.98 8.97
C THR A 122 -18.88 1.90 10.02
N ASP A 123 -18.39 0.70 9.79
CA ASP A 123 -18.70 -0.51 10.58
C ASP A 123 -17.45 -1.23 11.10
N ILE A 124 -16.26 -0.79 10.69
CA ILE A 124 -14.97 -1.25 11.17
C ILE A 124 -14.13 -0.01 11.47
N ARG A 125 -13.40 0.01 12.57
CA ARG A 125 -12.54 1.13 12.95
C ARG A 125 -11.56 1.48 11.84
N THR A 126 -11.21 2.76 11.75
CA THR A 126 -10.20 3.28 10.83
C THR A 126 -9.21 4.12 11.61
N THR A 127 -8.02 3.58 11.87
CA THR A 127 -7.08 4.17 12.82
C THR A 127 -5.92 4.94 12.17
N GLY A 128 -5.66 4.73 10.87
CA GLY A 128 -4.43 5.21 10.24
C GLY A 128 -3.16 4.68 10.91
N GLY A 129 -3.28 3.70 11.80
CA GLY A 129 -2.19 3.15 12.60
C GLY A 129 -1.80 4.00 13.82
N ALA A 130 -2.45 5.14 14.06
CA ALA A 130 -2.15 6.07 15.15
C ALA A 130 -3.01 5.82 16.38
N LEU A 131 -2.42 5.85 17.57
CA LEU A 131 -3.12 5.59 18.84
C LEU A 131 -4.28 6.56 19.10
N ALA A 132 -4.17 7.80 18.69
CA ALA A 132 -5.23 8.80 18.84
C ALA A 132 -6.54 8.39 18.14
N PHE A 133 -6.44 7.60 17.08
CA PHE A 133 -7.58 7.13 16.30
C PHE A 133 -7.94 5.65 16.55
N ARG A 134 -7.36 5.02 17.58
CA ARG A 134 -7.58 3.59 17.88
C ARG A 134 -9.05 3.18 17.88
N ASP A 135 -9.91 4.03 18.39
CA ASP A 135 -11.34 3.75 18.54
C ASP A 135 -12.22 4.54 17.56
N LEU A 136 -11.62 5.20 16.57
CA LEU A 136 -12.35 5.98 15.58
C LEU A 136 -13.24 5.08 14.73
N MET A 137 -14.54 5.34 14.80
CA MET A 137 -15.56 4.82 13.91
C MET A 137 -16.01 5.98 13.00
N PRO A 138 -15.58 5.99 11.72
CA PRO A 138 -15.92 7.09 10.82
C PRO A 138 -17.43 7.22 10.60
N PRO A 139 -17.97 8.44 10.43
CA PRO A 139 -19.39 8.66 10.21
C PRO A 139 -19.87 8.32 8.78
N TYR A 140 -18.94 8.08 7.85
CA TYR A 140 -19.22 7.72 6.46
C TYR A 140 -18.15 6.77 5.91
N ASP A 141 -18.52 5.93 4.93
CA ASP A 141 -17.59 5.12 4.16
C ASP A 141 -16.78 6.01 3.18
N ALA A 142 -15.56 5.64 2.89
CA ALA A 142 -14.87 6.21 1.73
C ALA A 142 -15.65 5.89 0.45
N THR A 143 -15.62 6.78 -0.54
CA THR A 143 -16.31 6.55 -1.83
C THR A 143 -15.94 5.18 -2.42
N LEU A 144 -14.66 4.83 -2.42
CA LEU A 144 -14.20 3.54 -2.91
C LEU A 144 -14.74 2.34 -2.07
N THR A 145 -14.95 2.51 -0.77
CA THR A 145 -15.57 1.49 0.10
C THR A 145 -17.03 1.28 -0.28
N THR A 146 -17.76 2.37 -0.50
CA THR A 146 -19.15 2.32 -0.98
C THR A 146 -19.26 1.57 -2.31
N LEU A 147 -18.39 1.91 -3.29
CA LEU A 147 -18.37 1.24 -4.60
C LEU A 147 -18.06 -0.26 -4.49
N LEU A 148 -17.11 -0.65 -3.64
CA LEU A 148 -16.79 -2.06 -3.39
C LEU A 148 -18.00 -2.81 -2.81
N ARG A 149 -18.69 -2.24 -1.82
CA ARG A 149 -19.90 -2.83 -1.22
C ARG A 149 -21.07 -2.91 -2.20
N GLU A 150 -21.25 -1.89 -3.02
CA GLU A 150 -22.23 -1.90 -4.11
C GLU A 150 -21.93 -3.00 -5.14
N GLY A 151 -20.64 -3.22 -5.45
CA GLY A 151 -20.17 -4.32 -6.29
C GLY A 151 -20.25 -5.71 -5.64
N GLY A 152 -20.66 -5.78 -4.36
CA GLY A 152 -20.83 -7.02 -3.59
C GLY A 152 -19.53 -7.57 -3.01
N ALA A 153 -18.46 -6.78 -2.91
CA ALA A 153 -17.25 -7.17 -2.17
C ALA A 153 -17.55 -7.26 -0.67
N ILE A 154 -16.90 -8.20 0.01
CA ILE A 154 -16.92 -8.34 1.47
C ILE A 154 -15.65 -7.73 2.00
N ILE A 155 -15.74 -6.68 2.81
CA ILE A 155 -14.56 -6.10 3.47
C ILE A 155 -14.20 -7.01 4.64
N ILE A 156 -13.18 -7.88 4.45
CA ILE A 156 -12.82 -8.89 5.44
C ILE A 156 -11.94 -8.36 6.57
N ALA A 157 -11.08 -7.37 6.28
CA ALA A 157 -10.14 -6.83 7.26
C ALA A 157 -9.68 -5.41 6.93
N LYS A 158 -9.22 -4.70 7.98
CA LYS A 158 -8.42 -3.47 7.91
C LYS A 158 -6.96 -3.83 8.22
N THR A 159 -6.03 -3.43 7.36
CA THR A 159 -4.65 -3.91 7.39
C THR A 159 -3.68 -2.91 7.99
N VAL A 160 -2.61 -3.42 8.62
CA VAL A 160 -1.49 -2.61 9.10
C VAL A 160 -0.90 -1.78 7.96
N LEU A 161 -0.43 -0.60 8.30
CA LEU A 161 0.26 0.34 7.41
C LEU A 161 1.44 0.95 8.18
N THR A 162 2.30 1.69 7.52
CA THR A 162 3.17 2.62 8.26
C THR A 162 2.29 3.76 8.78
N GLU A 163 2.38 4.08 10.08
CA GLU A 163 1.52 5.04 10.76
C GLU A 163 1.35 6.34 9.99
N LEU A 164 0.08 6.79 9.81
CA LEU A 164 -0.32 7.93 8.99
C LEU A 164 0.36 7.93 7.61
N ALA A 165 0.36 6.75 6.96
CA ALA A 165 0.99 6.53 5.66
C ALA A 165 2.48 6.93 5.59
N HIS A 166 3.21 6.80 6.72
CA HIS A 166 4.63 7.15 6.88
C HIS A 166 4.90 8.65 7.06
N TRP A 167 3.88 9.46 7.39
CA TRP A 167 4.07 10.90 7.58
C TRP A 167 4.10 11.33 9.06
N THR A 168 4.45 10.44 9.99
CA THR A 168 4.58 10.77 11.43
C THR A 168 5.97 11.28 11.79
N ALA A 169 7.04 10.54 11.49
CA ALA A 169 8.39 10.89 11.88
C ALA A 169 9.43 10.67 10.77
N GLY A 170 10.32 11.66 10.59
CA GLY A 170 11.52 11.63 9.77
C GLY A 170 12.77 11.81 10.64
N ALA A 171 13.85 12.34 10.07
CA ALA A 171 15.06 12.63 10.83
C ALA A 171 14.76 13.49 12.09
N PRO A 172 15.49 13.32 13.21
CA PRO A 172 16.66 12.47 13.40
C PRO A 172 16.34 10.99 13.68
N THR A 173 15.07 10.64 13.96
CA THR A 173 14.60 9.28 14.28
C THR A 173 13.53 8.83 13.28
N PRO A 174 13.90 8.53 12.02
CA PRO A 174 12.91 8.21 11.00
C PRO A 174 12.14 6.94 11.37
N MET A 175 10.81 7.03 11.25
CA MET A 175 9.92 5.89 11.45
C MET A 175 10.27 4.77 10.47
N VAL A 176 10.39 3.57 10.99
CA VAL A 176 10.61 2.38 10.16
C VAL A 176 9.32 2.01 9.43
N ALA A 177 9.43 1.70 8.14
CA ALA A 177 8.28 1.23 7.38
C ALA A 177 7.63 -0.01 8.04
N ASN A 178 6.32 -0.11 7.94
CA ASN A 178 5.44 -1.15 8.52
C ASN A 178 5.26 -1.10 10.04
N TYR A 179 5.67 -0.04 10.70
CA TYR A 179 5.37 0.19 12.11
C TYR A 179 4.11 1.03 12.27
N THR A 180 3.27 0.64 13.21
CA THR A 180 2.16 1.46 13.72
C THR A 180 2.16 1.44 15.25
N ALA A 181 1.75 2.54 15.87
CA ALA A 181 1.58 2.57 17.31
C ALA A 181 0.42 1.67 17.81
N VAL A 182 -0.54 1.36 16.94
CA VAL A 182 -1.72 0.51 17.27
C VAL A 182 -1.37 -0.98 17.29
N ALA A 183 -0.53 -1.46 16.36
CA ALA A 183 -0.32 -2.89 16.14
C ALA A 183 1.16 -3.33 16.15
N GLY A 184 2.11 -2.39 16.17
CA GLY A 184 3.53 -2.72 16.05
C GLY A 184 3.97 -2.92 14.61
N PHE A 185 4.96 -3.81 14.39
CA PHE A 185 5.49 -4.13 13.06
C PHE A 185 4.69 -5.22 12.38
N ALA A 186 4.43 -5.06 11.09
CA ALA A 186 4.02 -6.14 10.22
C ALA A 186 5.23 -6.81 9.57
N TYR A 187 5.11 -8.10 9.22
CA TYR A 187 6.19 -8.92 8.68
C TYR A 187 5.89 -9.38 7.25
N ASN A 188 6.95 -9.62 6.50
CA ASN A 188 6.87 -10.06 5.12
C ASN A 188 6.75 -11.59 5.06
N PRO A 189 5.78 -12.17 4.32
CA PRO A 189 5.58 -13.61 4.27
C PRO A 189 6.74 -14.38 3.59
N TYR A 190 7.62 -13.69 2.84
CA TYR A 190 8.82 -14.31 2.27
C TYR A 190 9.93 -14.52 3.30
N ASP A 191 10.02 -13.66 4.33
CA ASP A 191 10.86 -13.88 5.51
C ASP A 191 10.23 -13.19 6.73
N PRO A 192 9.38 -13.88 7.50
CA PRO A 192 8.62 -13.30 8.60
C PRO A 192 9.45 -13.17 9.90
N ARG A 193 10.78 -13.13 9.81
CA ARG A 193 11.66 -12.98 10.97
C ARG A 193 11.97 -11.51 11.26
N MET A 194 12.35 -11.24 12.51
CA MET A 194 12.90 -9.96 12.91
C MET A 194 14.34 -9.79 12.40
N ASP A 195 14.72 -8.57 12.11
CA ASP A 195 16.09 -8.21 11.70
C ASP A 195 17.06 -8.42 12.88
N PRO A 196 18.03 -9.35 12.76
CA PRO A 196 18.95 -9.68 13.84
C PRO A 196 20.19 -8.77 13.91
N ARG A 197 20.29 -7.77 13.03
CA ARG A 197 21.49 -6.94 12.94
C ARG A 197 21.68 -6.06 14.20
N PRO A 198 22.91 -5.91 14.71
CA PRO A 198 23.20 -4.98 15.81
C PRO A 198 22.73 -3.55 15.47
N GLY A 199 22.01 -2.91 16.40
CA GLY A 199 21.41 -1.59 16.21
C GLY A 199 20.02 -1.60 15.55
N PHE A 200 19.49 -2.78 15.20
CA PHE A 200 18.15 -2.97 14.62
C PHE A 200 17.24 -3.83 15.51
N PHE A 201 17.55 -3.94 16.81
CA PHE A 201 16.77 -4.74 17.77
C PHE A 201 15.45 -4.09 18.21
N ASP A 202 14.81 -3.35 17.35
CA ASP A 202 13.54 -2.67 17.61
C ASP A 202 12.31 -3.49 17.19
N GLY A 203 12.53 -4.72 16.68
CA GLY A 203 11.47 -5.61 16.23
C GLY A 203 11.11 -5.48 14.75
N ARG A 204 11.87 -4.67 13.98
CA ARG A 204 11.61 -4.53 12.54
C ARG A 204 11.81 -5.83 11.77
N PRO A 205 11.10 -6.03 10.63
CA PRO A 205 11.25 -7.23 9.82
C PRO A 205 12.56 -7.27 9.02
N VAL A 206 13.04 -8.48 8.72
CA VAL A 206 14.18 -8.74 7.80
C VAL A 206 13.92 -8.21 6.39
N ILE A 207 12.71 -8.40 5.89
CA ILE A 207 12.22 -7.84 4.63
C ILE A 207 11.05 -6.92 4.96
N ALA A 208 11.16 -5.65 4.59
CA ALA A 208 10.06 -4.70 4.77
C ALA A 208 8.81 -5.13 3.97
N THR A 209 7.60 -4.82 4.46
CA THR A 209 6.36 -5.07 3.71
C THR A 209 5.99 -3.90 2.78
N GLY A 210 6.76 -2.82 2.78
CA GLY A 210 6.44 -1.57 2.09
C GLY A 210 5.47 -0.70 2.87
N GLY A 211 4.84 0.28 2.23
CA GLY A 211 3.95 1.25 2.88
C GLY A 211 2.60 0.70 3.32
N SER A 212 2.28 -0.57 3.01
CA SER A 212 1.00 -1.20 3.32
C SER A 212 1.13 -2.71 3.47
N SER A 213 0.75 -3.25 4.64
CA SER A 213 0.68 -4.69 4.88
C SER A 213 -0.52 -5.37 4.21
N SER A 214 -1.37 -4.60 3.52
CA SER A 214 -2.34 -5.16 2.57
C SER A 214 -1.63 -6.08 1.57
N GLY A 215 -0.41 -5.72 1.12
CA GLY A 215 0.45 -6.56 0.30
C GLY A 215 0.85 -7.86 0.99
N SER A 216 1.29 -7.80 2.25
CA SER A 216 1.70 -8.98 3.02
C SER A 216 0.57 -10.02 3.13
N GLY A 217 -0.62 -9.61 3.57
CA GLY A 217 -1.77 -10.50 3.66
C GLY A 217 -2.28 -11.00 2.29
N THR A 218 -2.21 -10.17 1.23
CA THR A 218 -2.56 -10.60 -0.14
C THR A 218 -1.61 -11.68 -0.64
N ALA A 219 -0.31 -11.51 -0.43
CA ALA A 219 0.70 -12.51 -0.82
C ALA A 219 0.52 -13.81 -0.02
N ALA A 220 0.14 -13.73 1.27
CA ALA A 220 -0.14 -14.87 2.13
C ALA A 220 -1.51 -15.54 1.85
N SER A 221 -2.29 -15.05 0.90
CA SER A 221 -3.66 -15.51 0.61
C SER A 221 -4.59 -15.40 1.83
N PHE A 222 -4.55 -14.27 2.55
CA PHE A 222 -5.51 -13.96 3.63
C PHE A 222 -6.84 -13.39 3.09
N TRP A 223 -6.86 -13.02 1.84
CA TRP A 223 -7.99 -12.52 1.05
C TRP A 223 -7.69 -12.62 -0.44
N ALA A 224 -8.68 -12.36 -1.27
CA ALA A 224 -8.52 -12.45 -2.73
C ALA A 224 -7.62 -11.33 -3.28
N ALA A 225 -7.88 -10.11 -2.88
CA ALA A 225 -7.12 -8.91 -3.26
C ALA A 225 -7.28 -7.83 -2.20
N SER A 226 -6.54 -6.73 -2.30
CA SER A 226 -6.59 -5.63 -1.34
C SER A 226 -6.47 -4.26 -2.00
N VAL A 227 -6.86 -3.23 -1.25
CA VAL A 227 -6.70 -1.83 -1.64
C VAL A 227 -5.65 -1.17 -0.74
N GLY A 228 -4.66 -0.54 -1.36
CA GLY A 228 -3.68 0.32 -0.71
C GLY A 228 -3.95 1.80 -0.97
N SER A 229 -3.15 2.67 -0.37
CA SER A 229 -3.01 4.07 -0.76
C SER A 229 -1.55 4.40 -1.02
N ASP A 230 -1.29 5.37 -1.89
CA ASP A 230 0.04 5.73 -2.36
C ASP A 230 0.16 7.24 -2.51
N THR A 231 1.17 7.83 -1.87
CA THR A 231 1.55 9.22 -2.02
C THR A 231 2.89 9.35 -2.75
N GLY A 232 3.81 8.40 -2.47
CA GLY A 232 5.17 8.38 -3.04
C GLY A 232 5.73 6.97 -3.27
N GLY A 233 4.86 5.94 -3.42
CA GLY A 233 5.27 4.56 -3.67
C GLY A 233 4.60 3.50 -2.78
N SER A 234 3.61 3.88 -1.95
CA SER A 234 3.05 2.96 -0.92
C SER A 234 2.06 1.90 -1.46
N ILE A 235 1.81 1.83 -2.78
CA ILE A 235 1.22 0.68 -3.47
C ILE A 235 2.32 -0.09 -4.21
N VAL A 236 3.19 0.61 -4.92
CA VAL A 236 4.22 0.02 -5.79
C VAL A 236 5.27 -0.73 -4.97
N SER A 237 5.77 -0.12 -3.88
CA SER A 237 6.76 -0.71 -2.99
C SER A 237 6.27 -2.00 -2.31
N PRO A 238 5.11 -2.02 -1.62
CA PRO A 238 4.61 -3.25 -1.02
C PRO A 238 4.26 -4.32 -2.06
N SER A 239 3.78 -3.95 -3.25
CA SER A 239 3.55 -4.93 -4.32
C SER A 239 4.85 -5.57 -4.78
N ASN A 240 5.91 -4.78 -5.01
CA ASN A 240 7.23 -5.29 -5.34
C ASN A 240 7.78 -6.21 -4.25
N GLN A 241 7.69 -5.80 -2.98
CA GLN A 241 8.25 -6.54 -1.83
C GLN A 241 7.46 -7.79 -1.44
N ASN A 242 6.27 -7.99 -2.00
CA ASN A 242 5.40 -9.12 -1.72
C ASN A 242 5.03 -9.94 -2.96
N MET A 243 5.77 -9.83 -4.06
CA MET A 243 5.48 -10.53 -5.31
C MET A 243 4.04 -10.34 -5.79
N LEU A 244 3.55 -9.11 -5.79
CA LEU A 244 2.21 -8.75 -6.23
C LEU A 244 2.24 -7.84 -7.45
N VAL A 245 1.13 -7.82 -8.15
CA VAL A 245 0.77 -6.76 -9.08
C VAL A 245 0.09 -5.66 -8.29
N GLY A 246 0.56 -4.43 -8.47
CA GLY A 246 -0.08 -3.25 -7.88
C GLY A 246 -0.14 -2.11 -8.88
N ILE A 247 -1.24 -1.38 -8.88
CA ILE A 247 -1.41 -0.19 -9.70
C ILE A 247 -1.54 1.03 -8.79
N ARG A 248 -0.56 1.95 -8.87
CA ARG A 248 -0.81 3.34 -8.53
C ARG A 248 -1.45 3.98 -9.76
N PRO A 249 -2.74 4.34 -9.72
CA PRO A 249 -3.38 4.96 -10.87
C PRO A 249 -3.00 6.44 -11.01
N THR A 250 -3.39 7.04 -12.12
CA THR A 250 -3.40 8.50 -12.30
C THR A 250 -4.14 9.17 -11.15
N LEU A 251 -3.58 10.26 -10.62
CA LEU A 251 -4.23 11.04 -9.58
C LEU A 251 -5.67 11.42 -10.00
N GLY A 252 -6.62 11.15 -9.12
CA GLY A 252 -8.03 11.44 -9.36
C GLY A 252 -8.79 10.35 -10.11
N ARG A 253 -8.16 9.31 -10.66
CA ARG A 253 -8.89 8.21 -11.27
C ARG A 253 -9.75 7.44 -10.26
N ILE A 254 -9.26 7.29 -9.04
CA ILE A 254 -10.02 6.76 -7.90
C ILE A 254 -10.23 7.90 -6.91
N SER A 255 -11.45 8.06 -6.40
CA SER A 255 -11.76 9.07 -5.39
C SER A 255 -10.96 8.83 -4.11
N ARG A 256 -10.48 9.93 -3.53
CA ARG A 256 -9.75 9.95 -2.25
C ARG A 256 -10.63 10.37 -1.09
N TYR A 257 -11.91 10.68 -1.34
CA TYR A 257 -12.84 11.02 -0.27
C TYR A 257 -13.01 9.88 0.72
N GLY A 258 -12.77 10.16 2.00
CA GLY A 258 -12.76 9.16 3.06
C GLY A 258 -11.48 8.34 3.16
N VAL A 259 -10.37 8.78 2.51
CA VAL A 259 -9.02 8.25 2.76
C VAL A 259 -8.27 9.24 3.63
N ILE A 260 -7.71 8.81 4.77
CA ILE A 260 -6.89 9.67 5.64
C ILE A 260 -5.70 10.19 4.82
N PRO A 261 -5.57 11.52 4.62
CA PRO A 261 -4.60 12.06 3.68
C PRO A 261 -3.20 12.27 4.29
N ILE A 262 -2.18 12.27 3.41
CA ILE A 262 -0.99 13.09 3.58
C ILE A 262 -1.22 14.40 2.83
N THR A 263 -1.46 14.31 1.51
CA THR A 263 -1.76 15.47 0.67
C THR A 263 -2.64 15.08 -0.52
N ALA A 264 -3.69 15.83 -0.76
CA ALA A 264 -4.56 15.66 -1.92
C ALA A 264 -3.82 15.91 -3.25
N ASP A 265 -2.65 16.55 -3.21
CA ASP A 265 -1.85 16.86 -4.39
C ASP A 265 -1.17 15.63 -5.00
N HIS A 266 -1.00 14.53 -4.22
CA HIS A 266 -0.30 13.30 -4.65
C HIS A 266 -0.96 12.00 -4.22
N ASP A 267 -1.87 12.03 -3.22
CA ASP A 267 -2.51 10.81 -2.71
C ASP A 267 -3.40 10.15 -3.76
N THR A 268 -3.33 8.83 -3.83
CA THR A 268 -4.29 8.01 -4.57
C THR A 268 -4.50 6.69 -3.84
N ALA A 269 -5.62 6.02 -4.10
CA ALA A 269 -5.84 4.62 -3.73
C ALA A 269 -5.67 3.72 -4.94
N GLY A 270 -5.42 2.43 -4.73
CA GLY A 270 -5.31 1.51 -5.85
C GLY A 270 -5.22 0.04 -5.44
N PRO A 271 -5.43 -0.86 -6.42
CA PRO A 271 -5.51 -2.29 -6.22
C PRO A 271 -4.13 -2.94 -6.04
N MET A 272 -4.10 -3.99 -5.23
CA MET A 272 -2.97 -4.90 -5.04
C MET A 272 -3.48 -6.33 -5.06
N ALA A 273 -2.97 -7.16 -5.99
CA ALA A 273 -3.41 -8.54 -6.14
C ALA A 273 -2.28 -9.45 -6.63
N ARG A 274 -2.53 -10.76 -6.71
CA ARG A 274 -1.54 -11.74 -7.14
C ARG A 274 -1.34 -11.76 -8.65
N THR A 275 -2.34 -11.33 -9.43
CA THR A 275 -2.32 -11.32 -10.90
C THR A 275 -2.75 -9.98 -11.48
N VAL A 276 -2.36 -9.71 -12.72
CA VAL A 276 -2.84 -8.54 -13.46
C VAL A 276 -4.35 -8.61 -13.69
N ALA A 277 -4.91 -9.79 -13.90
CA ALA A 277 -6.35 -9.98 -14.10
C ALA A 277 -7.14 -9.58 -12.84
N ASP A 278 -6.73 -10.05 -11.65
CA ASP A 278 -7.36 -9.66 -10.39
C ASP A 278 -7.27 -8.15 -10.14
N THR A 279 -6.09 -7.58 -10.46
CA THR A 279 -5.84 -6.14 -10.31
C THR A 279 -6.72 -5.31 -11.24
N ALA A 280 -6.94 -5.78 -12.48
CA ALA A 280 -7.83 -5.14 -13.45
C ALA A 280 -9.30 -5.18 -13.01
N ILE A 281 -9.76 -6.31 -12.48
CA ILE A 281 -11.11 -6.44 -11.92
C ILE A 281 -11.30 -5.45 -10.76
N LEU A 282 -10.35 -5.44 -9.81
CA LEU A 282 -10.44 -4.56 -8.65
C LEU A 282 -10.33 -3.08 -9.05
N MET A 283 -9.50 -2.73 -10.04
CA MET A 283 -9.40 -1.37 -10.56
C MET A 283 -10.75 -0.84 -11.05
N GLY A 284 -11.49 -1.63 -11.82
CA GLY A 284 -12.83 -1.26 -12.31
C GLY A 284 -13.87 -1.10 -11.20
N ALA A 285 -13.73 -1.88 -10.12
CA ALA A 285 -14.62 -1.78 -8.97
C ALA A 285 -14.35 -0.55 -8.08
N LEU A 286 -13.12 -0.02 -8.12
CA LEU A 286 -12.72 1.17 -7.33
C LEU A 286 -13.04 2.48 -8.04
N GLU A 287 -13.15 2.49 -9.36
CA GLU A 287 -13.41 3.69 -10.16
C GLU A 287 -14.90 4.01 -10.21
N GLY A 288 -15.26 5.27 -10.00
CA GLY A 288 -16.63 5.74 -10.13
C GLY A 288 -17.12 5.77 -11.59
N ALA A 289 -18.40 5.54 -11.82
CA ALA A 289 -19.01 5.71 -13.15
C ALA A 289 -19.15 7.18 -13.57
N ALA A 290 -19.09 8.09 -12.59
CA ALA A 290 -19.12 9.54 -12.75
C ALA A 290 -18.13 10.18 -11.77
N PRO A 291 -17.72 11.43 -12.01
CA PRO A 291 -16.89 12.17 -11.07
C PRO A 291 -17.52 12.25 -9.67
N ASP A 292 -16.68 12.09 -8.63
CA ASP A 292 -17.12 12.24 -7.25
C ASP A 292 -17.24 13.73 -6.89
N PRO A 293 -18.43 14.21 -6.46
CA PRO A 293 -18.58 15.61 -6.06
C PRO A 293 -17.71 16.02 -4.86
N ASN A 294 -17.22 15.03 -4.07
CA ASN A 294 -16.36 15.25 -2.92
C ASN A 294 -14.87 15.23 -3.28
N ASP A 295 -14.50 14.85 -4.51
CA ASP A 295 -13.12 14.85 -5.01
C ASP A 295 -13.04 15.33 -6.45
N ALA A 296 -12.81 16.64 -6.62
CA ALA A 296 -12.78 17.33 -7.91
C ALA A 296 -11.73 16.74 -8.88
N ALA A 297 -10.68 16.08 -8.39
CA ALA A 297 -9.67 15.46 -9.25
C ALA A 297 -10.22 14.26 -10.05
N THR A 298 -11.38 13.71 -9.69
CA THR A 298 -11.98 12.58 -10.40
C THR A 298 -12.50 12.90 -11.80
N THR A 299 -12.34 14.15 -12.25
CA THR A 299 -12.61 14.59 -13.62
C THR A 299 -11.43 14.38 -14.59
N VAL A 300 -10.24 13.98 -14.09
CA VAL A 300 -8.98 13.93 -14.87
C VAL A 300 -9.02 12.87 -15.98
N CYS A 301 -9.61 11.71 -15.73
CA CYS A 301 -9.64 10.61 -16.70
C CYS A 301 -11.08 10.15 -16.95
N THR A 302 -11.37 9.79 -18.22
CA THR A 302 -12.62 9.11 -18.56
C THR A 302 -12.49 7.62 -18.25
N PRO A 303 -13.42 7.01 -17.48
CA PRO A 303 -13.44 5.57 -17.28
C PRO A 303 -13.62 4.81 -18.61
N PRO A 304 -13.06 3.60 -18.76
CA PRO A 304 -13.41 2.74 -19.87
C PRO A 304 -14.89 2.31 -19.81
N ALA A 305 -15.41 1.82 -20.92
CA ALA A 305 -16.80 1.36 -21.01
C ALA A 305 -17.10 0.35 -19.86
N ASN A 306 -18.17 0.60 -19.13
CA ASN A 306 -18.57 -0.19 -17.95
C ASN A 306 -17.48 -0.28 -16.84
N ARG A 307 -16.47 0.52 -16.88
CA ARG A 307 -15.27 0.44 -15.99
C ARG A 307 -14.58 -0.94 -16.09
N ASP A 308 -14.70 -1.59 -17.23
CA ASP A 308 -14.17 -2.93 -17.46
C ASP A 308 -12.71 -2.86 -17.94
N TYR A 309 -11.78 -2.97 -17.00
CA TYR A 309 -10.35 -3.07 -17.31
C TYR A 309 -9.93 -4.47 -17.77
N THR A 310 -10.78 -5.49 -17.63
CA THR A 310 -10.47 -6.83 -18.15
C THR A 310 -10.51 -6.89 -19.67
N ALA A 311 -11.21 -5.95 -20.31
CA ALA A 311 -11.20 -5.78 -21.75
C ALA A 311 -9.82 -5.48 -22.35
N PHE A 312 -8.85 -5.08 -21.51
CA PHE A 312 -7.47 -4.78 -21.92
C PHE A 312 -6.49 -5.92 -21.63
N LEU A 313 -6.95 -7.09 -21.16
CA LEU A 313 -6.11 -8.26 -20.89
C LEU A 313 -5.71 -8.96 -22.21
N ASP A 314 -4.74 -8.36 -22.90
CA ASP A 314 -4.23 -8.85 -24.19
C ASP A 314 -2.84 -9.48 -24.01
N ALA A 315 -2.73 -10.79 -24.17
CA ALA A 315 -1.46 -11.52 -24.10
C ALA A 315 -0.49 -11.16 -25.25
N GLY A 316 -0.97 -10.56 -26.34
CA GLY A 316 -0.17 -10.10 -27.47
C GLY A 316 0.28 -8.64 -27.39
N ALA A 317 -0.07 -7.91 -26.35
CA ALA A 317 0.10 -6.45 -26.26
C ALA A 317 1.56 -5.96 -26.29
N LEU A 318 2.54 -6.83 -26.04
CA LEU A 318 3.97 -6.50 -26.16
C LEU A 318 4.44 -6.43 -27.62
N LYS A 319 3.77 -7.09 -28.55
CA LYS A 319 4.17 -7.07 -29.97
C LYS A 319 4.01 -5.67 -30.56
N GLY A 320 5.13 -5.08 -30.97
CA GLY A 320 5.19 -3.72 -31.51
C GLY A 320 5.09 -2.61 -30.45
N ALA A 321 4.98 -2.96 -29.16
CA ALA A 321 5.02 -1.99 -28.09
C ALA A 321 6.41 -1.33 -27.99
N ARG A 322 6.45 -0.01 -27.78
CA ARG A 322 7.70 0.75 -27.64
C ARG A 322 7.97 1.00 -26.16
N ILE A 323 9.02 0.36 -25.62
CA ILE A 323 9.37 0.40 -24.20
C ILE A 323 10.74 1.05 -24.01
N GLY A 324 10.78 2.15 -23.25
CA GLY A 324 12.01 2.86 -22.92
C GLY A 324 12.71 2.32 -21.68
N ILE A 325 14.03 2.26 -21.72
CA ILE A 325 14.88 1.86 -20.58
C ILE A 325 15.65 3.09 -20.09
N PRO A 326 15.21 3.74 -18.99
CA PRO A 326 15.88 4.89 -18.42
C PRO A 326 17.09 4.41 -17.58
N ARG A 327 18.29 4.34 -18.20
CA ARG A 327 19.48 3.78 -17.56
C ARG A 327 19.93 4.59 -16.36
N ALA A 328 20.07 5.92 -16.54
CA ALA A 328 20.57 6.83 -15.52
C ALA A 328 19.76 6.75 -14.22
N PHE A 329 20.39 6.58 -13.09
CA PHE A 329 19.83 6.42 -11.75
C PHE A 329 19.12 5.07 -11.51
N TYR A 330 18.29 4.58 -12.44
CA TYR A 330 17.51 3.37 -12.21
C TYR A 330 18.31 2.09 -12.40
N TYR A 331 19.16 2.04 -13.40
CA TYR A 331 20.02 0.87 -13.71
C TYR A 331 21.47 1.15 -13.41
N ASP A 332 21.94 2.33 -13.77
CA ASP A 332 23.32 2.78 -13.63
C ASP A 332 23.39 3.94 -12.62
N PRO A 333 24.42 3.98 -11.75
CA PRO A 333 24.56 5.08 -10.81
C PRO A 333 24.87 6.39 -11.54
N VAL A 334 24.35 7.53 -11.00
CA VAL A 334 24.60 8.87 -11.55
C VAL A 334 25.32 9.74 -10.55
N THR A 335 26.21 10.60 -11.03
CA THR A 335 26.82 11.66 -10.23
C THR A 335 25.83 12.84 -10.17
N VAL A 336 25.39 13.16 -8.95
CA VAL A 336 24.48 14.28 -8.69
C VAL A 336 25.31 15.49 -8.27
N PRO A 337 25.04 16.69 -8.77
CA PRO A 337 25.79 17.90 -8.42
C PRO A 337 25.86 18.13 -6.90
N GLY A 338 27.05 18.28 -6.35
CA GLY A 338 27.29 18.48 -4.93
C GLY A 338 27.41 17.21 -4.09
N ASP A 339 27.08 16.04 -4.62
CA ASP A 339 27.20 14.77 -3.89
C ASP A 339 28.62 14.20 -3.99
N ALA A 340 29.10 13.66 -2.87
CA ALA A 340 30.40 13.00 -2.81
C ALA A 340 30.37 11.57 -3.39
N ARG A 341 29.19 10.96 -3.57
CA ARG A 341 29.01 9.60 -4.06
C ARG A 341 27.88 9.54 -5.09
N PRO A 342 28.01 8.70 -6.13
CA PRO A 342 26.92 8.47 -7.06
C PRO A 342 25.66 7.93 -6.36
N ARG A 343 24.50 8.27 -6.89
CA ARG A 343 23.18 7.78 -6.43
C ARG A 343 22.60 6.73 -7.40
N GLY A 344 21.75 5.87 -6.90
CA GLY A 344 21.03 4.88 -7.71
C GLY A 344 21.87 3.70 -8.16
N GLY A 345 21.45 3.08 -9.26
CA GLY A 345 22.09 1.89 -9.81
C GLY A 345 21.62 0.58 -9.18
N LEU A 346 21.91 -0.53 -9.84
CA LEU A 346 21.54 -1.88 -9.45
C LEU A 346 22.76 -2.67 -8.97
N ASN A 347 22.53 -3.62 -8.05
CA ASN A 347 23.52 -4.64 -7.75
C ASN A 347 23.54 -5.72 -8.85
N ALA A 348 24.55 -6.61 -8.84
CA ALA A 348 24.74 -7.62 -9.89
C ALA A 348 23.52 -8.55 -10.08
N ALA A 349 22.86 -8.98 -9.00
CA ALA A 349 21.70 -9.85 -9.09
C ALA A 349 20.48 -9.13 -9.70
N GLN A 350 20.25 -7.89 -9.32
CA GLN A 350 19.20 -7.04 -9.89
C GLN A 350 19.49 -6.71 -11.35
N THR A 351 20.75 -6.43 -11.71
CA THR A 351 21.18 -6.18 -13.09
C THR A 351 20.88 -7.38 -13.98
N GLN A 352 21.16 -8.61 -13.51
CA GLN A 352 20.86 -9.82 -14.27
C GLN A 352 19.36 -10.00 -14.47
N LEU A 353 18.54 -9.82 -13.42
CA LEU A 353 17.07 -9.91 -13.56
C LEU A 353 16.52 -8.87 -14.55
N MET A 354 17.03 -7.64 -14.52
CA MET A 354 16.58 -6.61 -15.46
C MET A 354 17.04 -6.91 -16.89
N ALA A 355 18.22 -7.51 -17.07
CA ALA A 355 18.66 -7.99 -18.39
C ALA A 355 17.73 -9.09 -18.93
N ASP A 356 17.30 -10.03 -18.06
CA ASP A 356 16.33 -11.07 -18.40
C ASP A 356 14.97 -10.46 -18.77
N ALA A 357 14.51 -9.43 -18.03
CA ALA A 357 13.26 -8.73 -18.32
C ALA A 357 13.28 -8.04 -19.69
N ILE A 358 14.38 -7.33 -20.00
CA ILE A 358 14.58 -6.68 -21.29
C ILE A 358 14.65 -7.71 -22.43
N ALA A 359 15.33 -8.83 -22.21
CA ALA A 359 15.38 -9.92 -23.18
C ALA A 359 14.00 -10.53 -23.44
N LEU A 360 13.18 -10.70 -22.40
CA LEU A 360 11.79 -11.16 -22.50
C LEU A 360 10.94 -10.20 -23.34
N LEU A 361 11.01 -8.88 -23.08
CA LEU A 361 10.29 -7.89 -23.88
C LEU A 361 10.63 -8.00 -25.36
N LYS A 362 11.93 -8.08 -25.70
CA LYS A 362 12.40 -8.27 -27.09
C LYS A 362 11.88 -9.58 -27.70
N ALA A 363 11.92 -10.68 -26.94
CA ALA A 363 11.43 -11.99 -27.38
C ALA A 363 9.91 -11.99 -27.64
N GLN A 364 9.15 -11.17 -26.94
CA GLN A 364 7.71 -10.97 -27.15
C GLN A 364 7.41 -9.95 -28.28
N GLY A 365 8.42 -9.44 -28.96
CA GLY A 365 8.29 -8.53 -30.09
C GLY A 365 8.13 -7.06 -29.75
N ALA A 366 8.48 -6.65 -28.53
CA ALA A 366 8.54 -5.24 -28.18
C ALA A 366 9.78 -4.56 -28.80
N GLU A 367 9.60 -3.31 -29.23
CA GLU A 367 10.69 -2.42 -29.60
C GLU A 367 11.24 -1.77 -28.33
N VAL A 368 12.42 -2.19 -27.91
CA VAL A 368 13.08 -1.66 -26.72
C VAL A 368 14.01 -0.52 -27.12
N VAL A 369 13.72 0.69 -26.63
CA VAL A 369 14.57 1.88 -26.79
C VAL A 369 15.47 1.98 -25.55
N ASP A 370 16.77 1.66 -25.74
CA ASP A 370 17.74 1.52 -24.65
C ASP A 370 19.11 2.11 -25.07
N PRO A 371 19.61 3.16 -24.43
CA PRO A 371 18.99 3.89 -23.34
C PRO A 371 17.96 4.96 -23.78
N VAL A 372 17.08 5.37 -22.85
CA VAL A 372 16.43 6.68 -22.89
C VAL A 372 16.94 7.52 -21.71
N GLU A 373 17.14 8.80 -21.93
CA GLU A 373 17.64 9.69 -20.88
C GLU A 373 16.54 10.63 -20.38
N ILE A 374 16.25 10.57 -19.09
CA ILE A 374 15.32 11.51 -18.42
C ILE A 374 16.12 12.77 -18.06
N PRO A 375 15.87 13.92 -18.70
CA PRO A 375 16.72 15.09 -18.57
C PRO A 375 16.89 15.58 -17.12
N SER A 376 15.82 15.59 -16.33
CA SER A 376 15.87 16.04 -14.93
C SER A 376 16.67 15.13 -14.00
N LEU A 377 16.94 13.86 -14.36
CA LEU A 377 17.81 12.98 -13.54
C LEU A 377 19.30 13.23 -13.75
N VAL A 378 19.69 13.76 -14.90
CA VAL A 378 21.09 13.98 -15.31
C VAL A 378 21.49 15.46 -15.36
N ALA A 379 20.55 16.35 -15.06
CA ALA A 379 20.76 17.79 -15.08
C ALA A 379 21.90 18.20 -14.16
N GLN A 380 22.86 19.01 -14.70
CA GLN A 380 23.99 19.50 -13.93
C GLN A 380 23.68 20.79 -13.15
N ASP A 381 22.62 21.50 -13.53
CA ASP A 381 22.08 22.60 -12.74
C ASP A 381 21.26 22.04 -11.55
N PRO A 382 21.65 22.36 -10.29
CA PRO A 382 20.91 21.88 -9.12
C PRO A 382 19.43 22.25 -9.10
N GLY A 383 19.07 23.40 -9.68
CA GLY A 383 17.69 23.87 -9.78
C GLY A 383 16.80 23.03 -10.72
N SER A 384 17.43 22.31 -11.65
CA SER A 384 16.81 21.45 -12.66
C SER A 384 17.02 19.95 -12.39
N ASN A 385 17.69 19.58 -11.29
CA ASN A 385 17.93 18.19 -10.95
C ASN A 385 16.85 17.64 -10.01
N PHE A 386 16.11 16.64 -10.49
CA PHE A 386 15.03 15.99 -9.74
C PHE A 386 15.52 15.34 -8.44
N LEU A 387 16.71 14.75 -8.43
CA LEU A 387 17.27 14.04 -7.28
C LEU A 387 17.71 14.98 -6.15
N LEU A 388 17.82 16.28 -6.42
CA LEU A 388 18.13 17.31 -5.42
C LEU A 388 16.90 18.04 -4.90
N PHE A 389 15.74 17.85 -5.50
CA PHE A 389 14.50 18.47 -5.07
C PHE A 389 13.64 17.45 -4.30
N GLU A 390 14.11 17.07 -3.10
CA GLU A 390 13.44 16.11 -2.24
C GLU A 390 12.34 16.78 -1.38
N TYR A 391 11.46 15.96 -0.76
CA TYR A 391 10.47 16.46 0.19
C TYR A 391 11.15 16.98 1.46
N CYS A 392 10.59 18.03 2.06
CA CYS A 392 10.90 18.42 3.44
C CYS A 392 10.35 17.35 4.38
N GLN A 393 11.19 16.54 5.03
CA GLN A 393 10.74 15.30 5.67
C GLN A 393 11.36 15.00 7.05
N GLY A 394 12.07 15.93 7.68
CA GLY A 394 12.68 15.74 8.99
C GLY A 394 12.76 17.04 9.78
N ALA A 395 13.19 16.98 11.02
CA ALA A 395 13.28 18.15 11.91
C ALA A 395 14.20 19.26 11.37
N GLU A 396 15.20 18.90 10.57
CA GLU A 396 16.09 19.84 9.84
C GLU A 396 15.36 20.67 8.79
N HIS A 397 14.23 20.20 8.31
CA HIS A 397 13.37 20.86 7.33
C HIS A 397 12.22 21.64 8.00
N ASN A 398 12.46 22.16 9.22
CA ASN A 398 11.58 23.16 9.81
C ASN A 398 11.58 24.44 8.95
N ARG A 399 10.78 25.43 9.31
CA ARG A 399 10.64 26.68 8.53
C ARG A 399 11.96 27.37 8.23
N ALA A 400 12.97 27.26 9.09
CA ALA A 400 14.29 27.86 8.87
C ALA A 400 15.15 27.05 7.87
N GLY A 401 14.90 25.75 7.74
CA GLY A 401 15.68 24.81 6.94
C GLY A 401 15.02 24.36 5.63
N ASP A 402 13.83 24.86 5.27
CA ASP A 402 13.04 24.34 4.14
C ASP A 402 13.36 24.98 2.76
N ALA A 403 14.40 25.79 2.66
CA ALA A 403 14.74 26.52 1.44
C ALA A 403 15.08 25.62 0.24
N ASN A 404 15.62 24.43 0.49
CA ASN A 404 16.14 23.53 -0.53
C ASN A 404 15.31 22.24 -0.72
N CYS A 405 14.11 22.15 -0.15
CA CYS A 405 13.22 21.02 -0.30
C CYS A 405 11.81 21.49 -0.70
N THR A 406 10.99 20.59 -1.25
CA THR A 406 9.59 20.90 -1.54
C THR A 406 8.72 20.79 -0.28
N VAL A 407 7.87 21.79 -0.06
CA VAL A 407 6.96 21.85 1.09
C VAL A 407 5.65 21.10 0.86
N ASN A 408 5.43 20.50 -0.32
CA ASN A 408 4.15 19.95 -0.76
C ASN A 408 3.52 19.00 0.27
N PHE A 409 4.29 18.05 0.81
CA PHE A 409 3.75 17.09 1.76
C PHE A 409 3.44 17.74 3.11
N LYS A 410 4.33 18.55 3.66
CA LYS A 410 4.09 19.19 4.96
C LYS A 410 2.97 20.22 4.89
N TYR A 411 2.86 20.96 3.77
CA TYR A 411 1.75 21.88 3.53
C TYR A 411 0.42 21.14 3.35
N GLY A 412 0.42 20.10 2.49
CA GLY A 412 -0.75 19.26 2.27
C GLY A 412 -1.22 18.58 3.55
N MET A 413 -0.31 18.04 4.36
CA MET A 413 -0.65 17.45 5.64
C MET A 413 -1.35 18.44 6.57
N LYS A 414 -0.89 19.70 6.64
CA LYS A 414 -1.60 20.74 7.42
C LYS A 414 -2.98 21.04 6.87
N ARG A 415 -3.09 21.22 5.56
CA ARG A 415 -4.33 21.60 4.88
C ARG A 415 -5.34 20.47 4.87
N ASP A 416 -4.94 19.30 4.37
CA ASP A 416 -5.87 18.23 4.01
C ASP A 416 -6.23 17.37 5.22
N PHE A 417 -5.28 17.16 6.15
CA PHE A 417 -5.54 16.42 7.38
C PHE A 417 -6.50 17.18 8.30
N ASN A 418 -6.35 18.51 8.43
CA ASN A 418 -7.31 19.33 9.17
C ASN A 418 -8.69 19.32 8.51
N ALA A 419 -8.77 19.35 7.18
CA ALA A 419 -10.02 19.23 6.45
C ALA A 419 -10.68 17.86 6.65
N TRP A 420 -9.89 16.79 6.64
CA TRP A 420 -10.36 15.44 6.95
C TRP A 420 -10.90 15.35 8.38
N LEU A 421 -10.17 15.86 9.38
CA LEU A 421 -10.64 15.89 10.78
C LEU A 421 -11.98 16.65 10.90
N ALA A 422 -12.10 17.79 10.23
CA ALA A 422 -13.35 18.57 10.22
C ALA A 422 -14.51 17.77 9.62
N SER A 423 -14.26 16.93 8.59
CA SER A 423 -15.29 16.10 7.96
C SER A 423 -15.83 14.99 8.86
N LEU A 424 -15.10 14.60 9.90
CA LEU A 424 -15.53 13.61 10.88
C LEU A 424 -16.55 14.19 11.88
N GLY A 425 -16.63 15.51 12.02
CA GLY A 425 -17.53 16.17 12.96
C GLY A 425 -17.33 15.69 14.40
N ALA A 426 -18.41 15.31 15.07
CA ALA A 426 -18.37 14.83 16.46
C ALA A 426 -17.64 13.49 16.67
N ALA A 427 -17.35 12.75 15.61
CA ALA A 427 -16.58 11.50 15.69
C ALA A 427 -15.07 11.73 15.77
N ALA A 428 -14.56 12.93 15.48
CA ALA A 428 -13.15 13.26 15.51
C ALA A 428 -12.60 13.23 16.96
N PRO A 429 -11.60 12.38 17.27
CA PRO A 429 -11.00 12.36 18.61
C PRO A 429 -10.11 13.57 18.88
N VAL A 430 -9.63 14.24 17.85
CA VAL A 430 -8.89 15.51 17.87
C VAL A 430 -9.41 16.36 16.69
N THR A 431 -9.33 17.70 16.80
CA THR A 431 -9.94 18.61 15.81
C THR A 431 -8.91 19.25 14.88
N SER A 432 -7.62 19.07 15.16
CA SER A 432 -6.54 19.65 14.35
C SER A 432 -5.25 18.83 14.44
N LEU A 433 -4.34 19.06 13.50
CA LEU A 433 -2.98 18.52 13.53
C LEU A 433 -2.23 18.96 14.79
N THR A 434 -2.47 20.19 15.27
CA THR A 434 -1.88 20.70 16.52
C THR A 434 -2.34 19.86 17.71
N GLU A 435 -3.64 19.61 17.84
CA GLU A 435 -4.18 18.78 18.91
C GLU A 435 -3.69 17.31 18.82
N LEU A 436 -3.56 16.75 17.62
CA LEU A 436 -2.96 15.42 17.45
C LEU A 436 -1.53 15.37 18.01
N ARG A 437 -0.72 16.38 17.71
CA ARG A 437 0.66 16.47 18.22
C ARG A 437 0.71 16.59 19.75
N GLU A 438 -0.19 17.36 20.34
CA GLU A 438 -0.31 17.51 21.78
C GLU A 438 -0.80 16.20 22.43
N TRP A 439 -1.79 15.56 21.80
CA TRP A 439 -2.28 14.25 22.22
C TRP A 439 -1.15 13.21 22.22
N ASN A 440 -0.36 13.14 21.16
CA ASN A 440 0.78 12.23 21.06
C ASN A 440 1.81 12.46 22.18
N ARG A 441 2.13 13.72 22.49
CA ARG A 441 3.04 14.06 23.60
C ARG A 441 2.48 13.62 24.95
N ALA A 442 1.19 13.81 25.18
CA ALA A 442 0.52 13.40 26.41
C ALA A 442 0.46 11.87 26.57
N HIS A 443 0.57 11.12 25.46
CA HIS A 443 0.49 9.65 25.44
C HIS A 443 1.81 9.00 24.98
N ALA A 444 2.94 9.70 25.15
CA ALA A 444 4.25 9.18 24.76
C ALA A 444 4.60 7.87 25.47
N ASP A 445 4.26 7.75 26.75
CA ASP A 445 4.46 6.53 27.55
C ASP A 445 3.61 5.34 27.07
N ALA A 446 2.50 5.61 26.38
CA ALA A 446 1.67 4.60 25.74
C ALA A 446 2.20 4.17 24.36
N GLY A 447 3.29 4.76 23.89
CA GLY A 447 3.94 4.43 22.62
C GLY A 447 3.56 5.31 21.43
N ALA A 448 2.78 6.39 21.63
CA ALA A 448 2.37 7.29 20.54
C ALA A 448 3.55 8.02 19.87
N MET A 449 4.72 8.05 20.51
CA MET A 449 5.91 8.77 20.02
C MET A 449 7.16 7.88 19.95
N ARG A 450 7.04 6.60 19.66
CA ARG A 450 8.19 5.67 19.63
C ARG A 450 9.34 6.16 18.73
N PHE A 451 9.02 6.79 17.60
CA PHE A 451 9.98 7.37 16.67
C PHE A 451 9.96 8.92 16.69
N GLY A 452 9.25 9.52 17.63
CA GLY A 452 8.94 10.96 17.61
C GLY A 452 7.83 11.29 16.62
N GLN A 453 7.72 12.58 16.25
CA GLN A 453 6.69 13.08 15.33
C GLN A 453 7.19 14.26 14.46
N SER A 454 8.45 14.23 14.06
CA SER A 454 9.10 15.38 13.39
C SER A 454 8.42 15.81 12.10
N ARG A 455 7.80 14.89 11.33
CA ARG A 455 7.04 15.23 10.12
C ARG A 455 5.73 15.94 10.45
N LEU A 456 5.04 15.53 11.52
CA LEU A 456 3.86 16.25 12.01
C LEU A 456 4.26 17.63 12.54
N ASP A 457 5.40 17.73 13.23
CA ASP A 457 5.89 19.01 13.78
C ASP A 457 6.17 20.03 12.65
N ILE A 458 6.92 19.65 11.61
CA ILE A 458 7.20 20.54 10.48
C ILE A 458 5.94 20.84 9.64
N SER A 459 4.99 19.92 9.60
CA SER A 459 3.70 20.13 8.92
C SER A 459 2.84 21.15 9.68
N ASP A 460 2.84 21.10 10.99
CA ASP A 460 2.04 22.00 11.82
C ASP A 460 2.57 23.45 11.83
N GLU A 461 3.85 23.66 11.48
CA GLU A 461 4.43 25.00 11.27
C GLU A 461 3.86 25.73 10.04
N MET A 462 3.25 24.98 9.10
CA MET A 462 2.70 25.59 7.88
C MET A 462 1.46 26.42 8.19
N ASP A 463 1.35 27.54 7.52
CA ASP A 463 0.18 28.40 7.48
C ASP A 463 -0.42 28.32 6.07
N VAL A 464 -1.65 27.78 5.99
CA VAL A 464 -2.27 27.44 4.69
C VAL A 464 -2.45 28.67 3.80
N GLU A 465 -2.70 29.85 4.36
CA GLU A 465 -2.85 31.07 3.56
C GLU A 465 -1.50 31.71 3.21
N ARG A 466 -0.64 31.91 4.20
CA ARG A 466 0.67 32.54 4.01
C ARG A 466 1.60 31.73 3.10
N ASP A 467 1.62 30.40 3.26
CA ASP A 467 2.57 29.52 2.60
C ASP A 467 2.01 28.97 1.26
N ARG A 468 0.80 29.37 0.86
CA ARG A 468 0.13 28.94 -0.39
C ARG A 468 1.01 29.18 -1.62
N ALA A 469 1.52 30.40 -1.80
CA ALA A 469 2.33 30.75 -2.96
C ALA A 469 3.62 29.92 -3.05
N ARG A 470 4.22 29.57 -1.91
CA ARG A 470 5.39 28.70 -1.86
C ARG A 470 5.01 27.27 -2.29
N ASN A 471 3.90 26.72 -1.78
CA ASN A 471 3.44 25.40 -2.18
C ASN A 471 3.13 25.34 -3.69
N GLU A 472 2.44 26.34 -4.23
CA GLU A 472 2.14 26.44 -5.66
C GLU A 472 3.41 26.48 -6.52
N ALA A 473 4.43 27.22 -6.10
CA ALA A 473 5.73 27.29 -6.79
C ALA A 473 6.45 25.92 -6.73
N ASP A 474 6.43 25.26 -5.59
CA ASP A 474 7.04 23.93 -5.43
C ASP A 474 6.29 22.86 -6.24
N MET A 475 4.96 22.91 -6.30
CA MET A 475 4.15 22.04 -7.16
C MET A 475 4.44 22.25 -8.65
N ALA A 476 4.60 23.51 -9.07
CA ALA A 476 4.97 23.82 -10.44
C ALA A 476 6.37 23.28 -10.79
N LYS A 477 7.33 23.41 -9.86
CA LYS A 477 8.68 22.84 -10.02
C LYS A 477 8.64 21.31 -10.04
N ASP A 478 7.87 20.67 -9.16
CA ASP A 478 7.66 19.22 -9.18
C ASP A 478 7.11 18.74 -10.51
N SER A 479 6.06 19.40 -11.01
CA SER A 479 5.47 19.09 -12.31
C SER A 479 6.46 19.29 -13.46
N ARG A 480 7.27 20.34 -13.45
CA ARG A 480 8.31 20.57 -14.47
C ARG A 480 9.34 19.44 -14.46
N LEU A 481 9.90 19.11 -13.29
CA LEU A 481 10.99 18.12 -13.16
C LEU A 481 10.52 16.68 -13.40
N SER A 482 9.28 16.35 -13.00
CA SER A 482 8.76 14.97 -13.13
C SER A 482 8.03 14.72 -14.45
N ARG A 483 7.45 15.77 -15.09
CA ARG A 483 6.73 15.68 -16.36
C ARG A 483 7.55 16.24 -17.51
N ALA A 484 7.57 17.58 -17.68
CA ALA A 484 8.13 18.21 -18.88
C ALA A 484 9.62 17.90 -19.09
N GLU A 485 10.44 17.96 -18.04
CA GLU A 485 11.86 17.58 -18.04
C GLU A 485 12.06 16.13 -17.51
N GLY A 486 10.98 15.42 -17.25
CA GLY A 486 10.90 14.09 -16.70
C GLY A 486 10.31 13.07 -17.68
N LEU A 487 9.16 12.51 -17.28
CA LEU A 487 8.50 11.42 -18.00
C LEU A 487 8.02 11.80 -19.39
N ASP A 488 7.46 13.01 -19.58
CA ASP A 488 6.95 13.44 -20.89
C ASP A 488 8.07 13.58 -21.92
N ALA A 489 9.24 14.08 -21.49
CA ALA A 489 10.39 14.24 -22.37
C ALA A 489 10.77 12.91 -23.06
N VAL A 490 10.72 11.80 -22.34
CA VAL A 490 11.08 10.49 -22.89
C VAL A 490 9.88 9.79 -23.54
N LEU A 491 8.70 9.84 -22.93
CA LEU A 491 7.50 9.18 -23.46
C LEU A 491 7.08 9.79 -24.82
N GLU A 492 7.11 11.12 -24.96
CA GLU A 492 6.80 11.82 -26.20
C GLU A 492 7.97 11.80 -27.18
N GLY A 493 9.17 12.17 -26.72
CA GLY A 493 10.35 12.28 -27.55
C GLY A 493 10.71 10.99 -28.28
N HIS A 494 10.48 9.86 -27.64
CA HIS A 494 10.73 8.53 -28.22
C HIS A 494 9.44 7.80 -28.63
N LYS A 495 8.25 8.42 -28.50
CA LYS A 495 6.94 7.82 -28.79
C LYS A 495 6.75 6.48 -28.07
N LEU A 496 7.03 6.45 -26.78
CA LEU A 496 6.96 5.23 -25.97
C LEU A 496 5.53 4.97 -25.48
N ASP A 497 5.18 3.69 -25.40
CA ASP A 497 3.98 3.24 -24.67
C ASP A 497 4.20 3.28 -23.15
N ALA A 498 5.42 2.96 -22.71
CA ALA A 498 5.81 3.00 -21.31
C ALA A 498 7.34 3.06 -21.17
N ILE A 499 7.81 3.44 -19.98
CA ILE A 499 9.18 3.15 -19.53
C ILE A 499 9.16 1.95 -18.58
N LEU A 500 10.24 1.18 -18.56
CA LEU A 500 10.45 0.06 -17.63
C LEU A 500 11.48 0.45 -16.58
N THR A 501 11.10 0.38 -15.30
CA THR A 501 11.99 0.62 -14.16
C THR A 501 12.12 -0.62 -13.26
N PRO A 502 13.27 -0.80 -12.57
CA PRO A 502 13.50 -1.93 -11.68
C PRO A 502 12.67 -1.82 -10.39
N GLY A 503 12.02 -2.90 -10.00
CA GLY A 503 11.31 -2.99 -8.72
C GLY A 503 10.30 -1.88 -8.52
N SER A 504 10.48 -1.08 -7.47
CA SER A 504 9.65 0.10 -7.17
C SER A 504 10.38 1.43 -7.38
N SER A 505 11.56 1.43 -8.02
CA SER A 505 12.40 2.63 -8.13
C SER A 505 11.75 3.78 -8.90
N GLY A 506 10.86 3.49 -9.87
CA GLY A 506 10.12 4.49 -10.65
C GLY A 506 8.98 5.18 -9.88
N ALA A 507 8.60 4.66 -8.71
CA ALA A 507 7.38 5.09 -8.00
C ALA A 507 7.39 6.56 -7.60
N ASN A 508 8.54 7.10 -7.12
CA ASN A 508 8.63 8.50 -6.68
C ASN A 508 8.40 9.48 -7.83
N MET A 509 9.05 9.25 -8.98
CA MET A 509 8.88 10.12 -10.15
C MET A 509 7.45 10.03 -10.70
N ALA A 510 6.88 8.82 -10.81
CA ALA A 510 5.49 8.63 -11.24
C ALA A 510 4.50 9.32 -10.28
N ALA A 511 4.75 9.24 -8.96
CA ALA A 511 3.92 9.90 -7.95
C ALA A 511 3.96 11.42 -8.06
N ARG A 512 5.14 12.03 -8.22
CA ARG A 512 5.30 13.49 -8.38
C ARG A 512 4.77 13.98 -9.71
N ALA A 513 4.80 13.14 -10.76
CA ALA A 513 4.13 13.42 -12.03
C ALA A 513 2.61 13.20 -11.95
N ASN A 514 2.08 12.58 -10.91
CA ASN A 514 0.69 12.13 -10.82
C ASN A 514 0.30 11.15 -11.94
N TYR A 515 1.27 10.36 -12.41
CA TYR A 515 1.11 9.39 -13.51
C TYR A 515 0.95 7.96 -12.99
N PRO A 516 0.32 7.09 -13.80
CA PRO A 516 0.11 5.71 -13.41
C PRO A 516 1.40 4.89 -13.53
N ILE A 517 1.54 3.96 -12.59
CA ILE A 517 2.60 2.94 -12.61
C ILE A 517 2.02 1.60 -12.17
N ILE A 518 2.35 0.54 -12.90
CA ILE A 518 1.99 -0.83 -12.57
C ILE A 518 3.26 -1.66 -12.34
N THR A 519 3.32 -2.35 -11.19
CA THR A 519 4.41 -3.29 -10.90
C THR A 519 3.97 -4.73 -11.14
N VAL A 520 4.89 -5.56 -11.63
CA VAL A 520 4.68 -6.98 -11.91
C VAL A 520 5.81 -7.79 -11.28
N PRO A 521 5.51 -8.90 -10.57
CA PRO A 521 6.52 -9.79 -10.02
C PRO A 521 7.44 -10.36 -11.11
N PHE A 522 8.75 -10.45 -10.82
CA PHE A 522 9.67 -11.00 -11.82
C PHE A 522 10.71 -11.97 -11.28
N GLY A 523 11.05 -11.94 -10.00
CA GLY A 523 12.01 -12.88 -9.43
C GLY A 523 12.33 -12.63 -7.97
N LEU A 524 13.32 -13.34 -7.50
CA LEU A 524 13.88 -13.21 -6.16
C LEU A 524 15.35 -12.81 -6.28
N VAL A 525 15.82 -11.91 -5.41
CA VAL A 525 17.21 -11.50 -5.30
C VAL A 525 17.75 -11.80 -3.91
N PRO A 526 19.07 -12.01 -3.75
CA PRO A 526 19.68 -12.14 -2.43
C PRO A 526 19.35 -10.93 -1.55
N ASN A 527 18.99 -11.16 -0.28
CA ASN A 527 18.82 -10.10 0.71
C ASN A 527 20.17 -9.81 1.37
N THR A 528 20.86 -8.79 0.87
CA THR A 528 22.23 -8.41 1.29
C THR A 528 22.26 -6.95 1.74
N PRO A 529 21.74 -6.63 2.94
CA PRO A 529 21.71 -5.26 3.44
C PRO A 529 23.09 -4.76 3.89
N THR A 530 23.16 -3.46 4.14
CA THR A 530 24.33 -2.81 4.78
C THR A 530 23.86 -2.19 6.12
N PRO A 531 24.51 -2.50 7.25
CA PRO A 531 25.53 -3.54 7.44
C PRO A 531 24.99 -4.96 7.16
N PRO A 532 25.85 -5.97 6.92
CA PRO A 532 25.42 -7.34 6.60
C PRO A 532 24.75 -8.00 7.82
N PHE A 533 23.98 -9.06 7.55
CA PHE A 533 23.46 -9.91 8.61
C PHE A 533 24.59 -10.61 9.39
N PRO A 534 24.38 -10.95 10.67
CA PRO A 534 25.33 -11.73 11.45
C PRO A 534 25.63 -13.09 10.81
N ASP A 535 26.83 -13.61 11.06
CA ASP A 535 27.25 -14.93 10.59
C ASP A 535 26.25 -16.01 11.05
N GLY A 536 25.91 -16.91 10.13
CA GLY A 536 24.95 -17.98 10.37
C GLY A 536 23.48 -17.59 10.21
N PHE A 537 23.14 -16.30 10.02
CA PHE A 537 21.78 -15.92 9.68
C PHE A 537 21.53 -16.07 8.17
N ASN A 538 20.88 -17.17 7.82
CA ASN A 538 20.51 -17.44 6.44
C ASN A 538 19.26 -16.64 6.05
N ALA A 539 19.45 -15.38 5.61
CA ALA A 539 18.36 -14.56 5.09
C ALA A 539 17.74 -15.21 3.86
N ARG A 540 16.40 -15.21 3.80
CA ARG A 540 15.69 -15.68 2.60
C ARG A 540 15.82 -14.63 1.48
N PRO A 541 15.81 -15.06 0.21
CA PRO A 541 15.78 -14.13 -0.92
C PRO A 541 14.55 -13.23 -0.84
N MET A 542 14.71 -11.98 -1.28
CA MET A 542 13.65 -10.99 -1.27
C MET A 542 13.01 -10.83 -2.66
N PRO A 543 11.69 -10.55 -2.74
CA PRO A 543 10.99 -10.26 -3.98
C PRO A 543 11.60 -9.09 -4.76
N PHE A 544 11.57 -9.22 -6.09
CA PHE A 544 11.97 -8.18 -7.02
C PHE A 544 11.11 -8.24 -8.28
N GLY A 545 10.52 -7.11 -8.65
CA GLY A 545 9.64 -6.98 -9.80
C GLY A 545 10.20 -6.02 -10.85
N VAL A 546 9.37 -5.73 -11.83
CA VAL A 546 9.54 -4.67 -12.81
C VAL A 546 8.33 -3.73 -12.74
N ALA A 547 8.49 -2.48 -13.13
CA ALA A 547 7.37 -1.55 -13.15
C ALA A 547 7.28 -0.81 -14.50
N PHE A 548 6.06 -0.72 -15.04
CA PHE A 548 5.74 0.03 -16.25
C PHE A 548 5.08 1.35 -15.86
N THR A 549 5.67 2.47 -16.30
CA THR A 549 5.12 3.81 -16.08
C THR A 549 4.71 4.41 -17.42
N GLY A 550 3.49 4.92 -17.49
CA GLY A 550 2.94 5.60 -18.67
C GLY A 550 2.52 7.03 -18.37
N ARG A 551 1.86 7.67 -19.33
CA ARG A 551 1.27 9.01 -19.17
C ARG A 551 -0.02 8.97 -18.33
N ALA A 552 -0.51 10.13 -17.96
CA ALA A 552 -1.82 10.23 -17.31
C ALA A 552 -2.88 9.48 -18.13
N CYS A 553 -3.75 8.76 -17.43
CA CYS A 553 -4.85 7.96 -17.98
C CYS A 553 -4.43 6.76 -18.87
N ALA A 554 -3.16 6.34 -18.81
CA ALA A 554 -2.64 5.21 -19.59
C ALA A 554 -2.88 3.84 -18.93
N GLU A 555 -3.66 3.73 -17.84
CA GLU A 555 -3.89 2.46 -17.14
C GLU A 555 -4.36 1.33 -18.06
N PRO A 556 -5.27 1.55 -19.05
CA PRO A 556 -5.65 0.49 -19.98
C PRO A 556 -4.45 -0.08 -20.76
N ARG A 557 -3.56 0.79 -21.24
CA ARG A 557 -2.35 0.36 -21.96
C ARG A 557 -1.36 -0.33 -21.05
N LEU A 558 -1.15 0.19 -19.85
CA LEU A 558 -0.24 -0.40 -18.85
C LEU A 558 -0.73 -1.78 -18.40
N ILE A 559 -2.04 -1.97 -18.21
CA ILE A 559 -2.63 -3.26 -17.87
C ILE A 559 -2.38 -4.27 -19.01
N ALA A 560 -2.56 -3.86 -20.27
CA ALA A 560 -2.30 -4.74 -21.42
C ALA A 560 -0.82 -5.18 -21.48
N LEU A 561 0.13 -4.23 -21.34
CA LEU A 561 1.56 -4.52 -21.31
C LEU A 561 1.95 -5.43 -20.15
N ALA A 562 1.47 -5.12 -18.95
CA ALA A 562 1.72 -5.89 -17.75
C ALA A 562 1.15 -7.31 -17.83
N TYR A 563 -0.05 -7.47 -18.38
CA TYR A 563 -0.66 -8.78 -18.60
C TYR A 563 0.14 -9.64 -19.58
N ALA A 564 0.52 -9.08 -20.73
CA ALA A 564 1.37 -9.78 -21.69
C ALA A 564 2.71 -10.19 -21.07
N PHE A 565 3.34 -9.30 -20.26
CA PHE A 565 4.59 -9.57 -19.57
C PHE A 565 4.42 -10.67 -18.49
N GLU A 566 3.38 -10.60 -17.68
CA GLU A 566 3.06 -11.61 -16.67
C GLU A 566 2.84 -12.99 -17.32
N ARG A 567 2.04 -13.06 -18.38
CA ARG A 567 1.74 -14.30 -19.10
C ARG A 567 2.97 -14.94 -19.75
N ALA A 568 3.90 -14.12 -20.23
CA ALA A 568 5.15 -14.58 -20.84
C ALA A 568 6.18 -15.01 -19.78
N SER A 569 6.27 -14.28 -18.65
CA SER A 569 7.26 -14.54 -17.61
C SER A 569 6.88 -15.68 -16.67
N ARG A 570 5.66 -15.67 -16.13
CA ARG A 570 5.14 -16.60 -15.11
C ARG A 570 6.09 -16.78 -13.92
N ARG A 571 6.71 -15.68 -13.47
CA ARG A 571 7.79 -15.73 -12.46
C ARG A 571 7.32 -15.43 -11.02
N ARG A 572 6.01 -15.28 -10.79
CA ARG A 572 5.52 -15.18 -9.41
C ARG A 572 5.77 -16.49 -8.66
N VAL A 573 6.29 -16.39 -7.43
CA VAL A 573 6.49 -17.51 -6.52
C VAL A 573 5.67 -17.23 -5.26
N ALA A 574 4.88 -18.18 -4.80
CA ALA A 574 4.14 -18.07 -3.55
C ALA A 574 5.10 -17.98 -2.34
N PRO A 575 4.74 -17.22 -1.29
CA PRO A 575 5.58 -17.19 -0.09
C PRO A 575 5.59 -18.55 0.63
N PRO A 576 6.73 -18.94 1.21
CA PRO A 576 6.85 -20.20 1.96
C PRO A 576 6.19 -20.04 3.34
N MET A 577 4.88 -20.29 3.42
CA MET A 577 4.09 -20.12 4.65
C MET A 577 4.17 -21.29 5.64
N GLU A 578 4.75 -22.41 5.23
CA GLU A 578 4.90 -23.62 6.05
C GLU A 578 6.04 -23.51 7.06
#